data_b098e566ac7440363d9b81273a7ebfce
#
_entry.id   b098e566ac7440363d9b81273a7ebfce
#
_cell.length_a   1.000
_cell.length_b   1.000
_cell.length_c   1.000
_cell.angle_alpha   90.00
_cell.angle_beta   90.00
_cell.angle_gamma   90.00
#
_symmetry.space_group_name_H-M   'P 1'
#
loop_
_entity.id
_entity.type
_entity.pdbx_description
1 polymer ?
#
loop_
_entity_poly.entity_id
_entity_poly.type
_entity_poly.pdbx_seq_one_letter_code
_entity_poly.pdbx_strand_id
1 'polypeptide(L)'
;MEILNLHIMKIKMNKITQTKKKLQIGVLGCSRVAKRYFFPYISSSEFADVGFIGSRSLEKAQQYAKDYHITKYGSYDDVVNSDVDIIYISLPISMREEWCIKSAKAGKHILCEKSSTTSYESAKKILRVCKENNVRILETFAFRFHPQHKLIKNLIDNELGEINNFYGIFGFSPPDEHDIRWQKSLGGGVLNDVTCYPICASRIIFNSEPLSVLAYFEYDKKFGVEKHANALLKYSNQKTAFISSGYDNYYQSKYSIWGSDAKISTKRAYSVPQDYNASIFLHKNDEIIETTILPADQFGIMCDIFCNVITKKITNPFDFEQDLLNQARLMESIRISQQENRVVLLSELK
;
A
#
# COMPACT_ATOMS: atom_id res chain seq x y z
N MET A 1 -49.58 21.04 -1.93
CA MET A 1 -48.36 20.28 -1.55
C MET A 1 -47.63 19.63 -2.73
N GLU A 2 -48.28 19.23 -3.81
CA GLU A 2 -47.64 18.61 -5.01
C GLU A 2 -46.80 19.57 -5.85
N ILE A 3 -47.21 20.85 -5.95
CA ILE A 3 -46.49 21.85 -6.77
C ILE A 3 -45.14 22.24 -6.14
N LEU A 4 -45.04 22.19 -4.82
CA LEU A 4 -43.78 22.48 -4.09
C LEU A 4 -42.77 21.35 -4.23
N ASN A 5 -43.23 20.09 -4.31
CA ASN A 5 -42.34 18.92 -4.52
C ASN A 5 -41.76 18.86 -5.93
N LEU A 6 -42.55 19.29 -6.95
CA LEU A 6 -42.02 19.37 -8.34
C LEU A 6 -40.98 20.48 -8.51
N HIS A 7 -41.11 21.58 -7.78
CA HIS A 7 -40.12 22.68 -7.82
C HIS A 7 -38.79 22.30 -7.15
N ILE A 8 -38.88 21.57 -6.03
CA ILE A 8 -37.67 21.04 -5.31
C ILE A 8 -36.99 19.96 -6.14
N MET A 9 -37.73 19.09 -6.83
CA MET A 9 -37.16 18.11 -7.78
C MET A 9 -36.50 18.79 -8.99
N LYS A 10 -37.11 19.82 -9.57
CA LYS A 10 -36.51 20.59 -10.67
C LYS A 10 -35.25 21.36 -10.24
N ILE A 11 -35.22 21.91 -9.02
CA ILE A 11 -34.01 22.55 -8.49
C ILE A 11 -32.91 21.54 -8.17
N LYS A 12 -33.22 20.30 -7.79
CA LYS A 12 -32.26 19.22 -7.64
C LYS A 12 -31.76 18.69 -8.98
N MET A 13 -32.58 18.66 -10.02
CA MET A 13 -32.16 18.21 -11.38
C MET A 13 -31.35 19.26 -12.13
N ASN A 14 -31.46 20.56 -11.85
CA ASN A 14 -30.65 21.60 -12.49
C ASN A 14 -29.27 21.85 -11.81
N LYS A 15 -28.87 21.05 -10.81
CA LYS A 15 -27.55 21.11 -10.18
C LYS A 15 -26.59 20.04 -10.64
N ILE A 16 -26.85 19.38 -11.75
CA ILE A 16 -25.97 18.33 -12.27
C ILE A 16 -25.81 18.54 -13.78
N THR A 17 -24.66 19.01 -14.17
CA THR A 17 -23.74 18.51 -15.18
C THR A 17 -22.71 19.57 -15.54
N GLN A 18 -21.94 20.03 -14.57
CA GLN A 18 -20.54 20.22 -14.90
C GLN A 18 -19.92 18.82 -14.81
N THR A 19 -19.66 18.21 -15.94
CA THR A 19 -18.78 17.04 -16.03
C THR A 19 -17.46 17.45 -15.41
N LYS A 20 -17.23 17.07 -14.14
CA LYS A 20 -15.97 17.35 -13.46
C LYS A 20 -14.90 16.68 -14.30
N LYS A 21 -13.96 17.46 -14.84
CA LYS A 21 -12.81 16.94 -15.58
C LYS A 21 -12.12 15.90 -14.68
N LYS A 22 -12.06 14.66 -15.12
CA LYS A 22 -11.36 13.59 -14.44
C LYS A 22 -9.85 13.87 -14.44
N LEU A 23 -9.18 13.52 -13.36
CA LEU A 23 -7.73 13.57 -13.29
C LEU A 23 -7.12 12.62 -14.29
N GLN A 24 -6.03 13.00 -14.92
CA GLN A 24 -5.31 12.16 -15.85
C GLN A 24 -4.16 11.47 -15.16
N ILE A 25 -4.11 10.13 -15.23
CA ILE A 25 -3.04 9.33 -14.64
C ILE A 25 -2.10 8.85 -15.74
N GLY A 26 -0.81 9.15 -15.58
CA GLY A 26 0.26 8.51 -16.34
C GLY A 26 0.73 7.24 -15.64
N VAL A 27 0.87 6.15 -16.38
CA VAL A 27 1.30 4.85 -15.82
C VAL A 27 2.73 4.56 -16.21
N LEU A 28 3.62 4.40 -15.24
CA LEU A 28 4.98 3.90 -15.44
C LEU A 28 5.06 2.41 -15.16
N GLY A 29 5.18 1.63 -16.23
CA GLY A 29 5.35 0.19 -16.19
C GLY A 29 4.09 -0.62 -16.52
N CYS A 30 4.26 -1.55 -17.44
CA CYS A 30 3.27 -2.56 -17.82
C CYS A 30 3.39 -3.77 -16.89
N SER A 31 3.09 -3.57 -15.60
CA SER A 31 3.30 -4.57 -14.56
C SER A 31 2.10 -5.49 -14.35
N ARG A 32 2.35 -6.67 -13.73
CA ARG A 32 1.27 -7.60 -13.31
C ARG A 32 0.34 -6.96 -12.29
N VAL A 33 0.86 -6.10 -11.41
CA VAL A 33 0.07 -5.39 -10.39
C VAL A 33 -0.86 -4.38 -11.05
N ALA A 34 -0.36 -3.57 -11.99
CA ALA A 34 -1.18 -2.66 -12.77
C ALA A 34 -2.29 -3.40 -13.51
N LYS A 35 -1.96 -4.52 -14.20
CA LYS A 35 -2.93 -5.34 -14.92
C LYS A 35 -4.02 -5.90 -14.01
N ARG A 36 -3.64 -6.35 -12.81
CA ARG A 36 -4.56 -7.05 -11.90
C ARG A 36 -5.48 -6.12 -11.10
N TYR A 37 -4.99 -4.95 -10.72
CA TYR A 37 -5.70 -4.07 -9.77
C TYR A 37 -5.98 -2.68 -10.32
N PHE A 38 -5.00 -2.03 -10.95
CA PHE A 38 -5.13 -0.64 -11.39
C PHE A 38 -6.06 -0.50 -12.59
N PHE A 39 -5.83 -1.25 -13.67
CA PHE A 39 -6.64 -1.13 -14.88
C PHE A 39 -8.10 -1.55 -14.70
N PRO A 40 -8.45 -2.62 -13.94
CA PRO A 40 -9.86 -2.90 -13.64
C PRO A 40 -10.55 -1.77 -12.88
N TYR A 41 -9.87 -1.17 -11.89
CA TYR A 41 -10.39 -0.02 -11.15
C TYR A 41 -10.62 1.19 -12.06
N ILE A 42 -9.58 1.60 -12.80
CA ILE A 42 -9.63 2.87 -13.53
C ILE A 42 -10.69 2.89 -14.63
N SER A 43 -11.01 1.72 -15.21
CA SER A 43 -12.05 1.61 -16.23
C SER A 43 -13.46 2.00 -15.73
N SER A 44 -13.70 1.97 -14.43
CA SER A 44 -14.96 2.34 -13.78
C SER A 44 -14.86 3.57 -12.88
N SER A 45 -13.69 4.18 -12.76
CA SER A 45 -13.48 5.33 -11.88
C SER A 45 -14.24 6.58 -12.34
N GLU A 46 -14.90 7.25 -11.39
CA GLU A 46 -15.51 8.56 -11.61
C GLU A 46 -14.54 9.74 -11.40
N PHE A 47 -13.35 9.48 -10.86
CA PHE A 47 -12.40 10.50 -10.41
C PHE A 47 -11.23 10.69 -11.37
N ALA A 48 -10.82 9.61 -12.05
CA ALA A 48 -9.63 9.64 -12.90
C ALA A 48 -9.75 8.74 -14.13
N ASP A 49 -8.93 9.02 -15.14
CA ASP A 49 -8.73 8.19 -16.34
C ASP A 49 -7.23 8.01 -16.61
N VAL A 50 -6.87 7.01 -17.40
CA VAL A 50 -5.48 6.86 -17.86
C VAL A 50 -5.24 7.72 -19.09
N GLY A 51 -4.40 8.75 -18.93
CA GLY A 51 -4.02 9.64 -20.03
C GLY A 51 -2.83 9.16 -20.85
N PHE A 52 -1.93 8.37 -20.25
CA PHE A 52 -0.69 7.93 -20.90
C PHE A 52 -0.13 6.67 -20.25
N ILE A 53 0.44 5.75 -21.03
CA ILE A 53 1.17 4.58 -20.51
C ILE A 53 2.60 4.52 -21.05
N GLY A 54 3.57 4.29 -20.14
CA GLY A 54 4.98 4.20 -20.47
C GLY A 54 5.59 2.83 -20.17
N SER A 55 6.52 2.42 -21.04
CA SER A 55 7.33 1.22 -20.86
C SER A 55 8.73 1.41 -21.46
N ARG A 56 9.70 0.60 -20.99
CA ARG A 56 11.02 0.48 -21.64
C ARG A 56 10.94 -0.15 -23.03
N SER A 57 9.95 -1.01 -23.28
CA SER A 57 9.63 -1.55 -24.59
C SER A 57 8.42 -0.79 -25.14
N LEU A 58 8.60 -0.13 -26.29
CA LEU A 58 7.55 0.61 -26.97
C LEU A 58 6.42 -0.33 -27.41
N GLU A 59 6.77 -1.53 -27.90
CA GLU A 59 5.79 -2.55 -28.32
C GLU A 59 4.90 -2.97 -27.15
N LYS A 60 5.50 -3.13 -25.95
CA LYS A 60 4.75 -3.47 -24.74
C LYS A 60 3.84 -2.34 -24.30
N ALA A 61 4.31 -1.08 -24.39
CA ALA A 61 3.47 0.09 -24.10
C ALA A 61 2.30 0.17 -25.08
N GLN A 62 2.54 -0.04 -26.38
CA GLN A 62 1.53 -0.05 -27.43
C GLN A 62 0.49 -1.15 -27.22
N GLN A 63 0.93 -2.37 -26.87
CA GLN A 63 0.01 -3.47 -26.60
C GLN A 63 -0.91 -3.18 -25.42
N TYR A 64 -0.35 -2.66 -24.31
CA TYR A 64 -1.17 -2.28 -23.15
C TYR A 64 -2.11 -1.12 -23.48
N ALA A 65 -1.64 -0.12 -24.24
CA ALA A 65 -2.49 0.98 -24.69
C ALA A 65 -3.69 0.47 -25.48
N LYS A 66 -3.48 -0.48 -26.39
CA LYS A 66 -4.55 -1.14 -27.15
C LYS A 66 -5.50 -1.93 -26.25
N ASP A 67 -4.96 -2.76 -25.32
CA ASP A 67 -5.75 -3.63 -24.44
C ASP A 67 -6.68 -2.82 -23.51
N TYR A 68 -6.27 -1.61 -23.13
CA TYR A 68 -7.00 -0.75 -22.18
C TYR A 68 -7.56 0.53 -22.81
N HIS A 69 -7.60 0.62 -24.14
CA HIS A 69 -8.14 1.75 -24.90
C HIS A 69 -7.50 3.10 -24.56
N ILE A 70 -6.19 3.11 -24.26
CA ILE A 70 -5.40 4.30 -23.96
C ILE A 70 -4.82 4.84 -25.26
N THR A 71 -5.01 6.13 -25.53
CA THR A 71 -4.59 6.74 -26.80
C THR A 71 -3.11 7.09 -26.87
N LYS A 72 -2.47 7.36 -25.73
CA LYS A 72 -1.07 7.79 -25.66
C LYS A 72 -0.20 6.74 -25.01
N TYR A 73 0.91 6.39 -25.65
CA TYR A 73 1.91 5.46 -25.13
C TYR A 73 3.32 5.88 -25.57
N GLY A 74 4.32 5.53 -24.78
CA GLY A 74 5.72 5.91 -25.05
C GLY A 74 6.70 5.42 -24.01
N SER A 75 7.80 6.14 -23.87
CA SER A 75 8.80 5.95 -22.82
C SER A 75 8.31 6.47 -21.47
N TYR A 76 9.05 6.20 -20.41
CA TYR A 76 8.74 6.76 -19.09
C TYR A 76 8.91 8.29 -19.06
N ASP A 77 9.93 8.82 -19.76
CA ASP A 77 10.13 10.27 -19.86
C ASP A 77 9.00 10.97 -20.62
N ASP A 78 8.44 10.34 -21.68
CA ASP A 78 7.27 10.86 -22.39
C ASP A 78 6.05 10.99 -21.47
N VAL A 79 5.84 10.00 -20.58
CA VAL A 79 4.73 10.05 -19.60
C VAL A 79 4.94 11.16 -18.59
N VAL A 80 6.13 11.27 -18.00
CA VAL A 80 6.44 12.28 -16.99
C VAL A 80 6.32 13.70 -17.54
N ASN A 81 6.73 13.91 -18.79
CA ASN A 81 6.68 15.23 -19.45
C ASN A 81 5.31 15.54 -20.08
N SER A 82 4.33 14.65 -19.97
CA SER A 82 2.99 14.85 -20.52
C SER A 82 2.05 15.65 -19.60
N ASP A 83 0.87 15.94 -20.09
CA ASP A 83 -0.19 16.70 -19.40
C ASP A 83 -1.01 15.86 -18.38
N VAL A 84 -0.38 14.88 -17.72
CA VAL A 84 -1.06 14.10 -16.67
C VAL A 84 -0.96 14.79 -15.31
N ASP A 85 -1.90 14.51 -14.42
CA ASP A 85 -1.97 15.10 -13.08
C ASP A 85 -1.24 14.23 -12.05
N ILE A 86 -1.30 12.91 -12.24
CA ILE A 86 -0.78 11.89 -11.33
C ILE A 86 0.10 10.94 -12.12
N ILE A 87 1.19 10.46 -11.50
CA ILE A 87 1.98 9.35 -12.01
C ILE A 87 1.77 8.13 -11.09
N TYR A 88 1.28 7.02 -11.66
CA TYR A 88 1.27 5.72 -11.01
C TYR A 88 2.55 4.96 -11.36
N ILE A 89 3.38 4.68 -10.35
CA ILE A 89 4.69 4.04 -10.52
C ILE A 89 4.61 2.57 -10.08
N SER A 90 4.56 1.66 -11.06
CA SER A 90 4.51 0.20 -10.85
C SER A 90 5.80 -0.51 -11.31
N LEU A 91 6.92 0.16 -11.17
CA LEU A 91 8.25 -0.30 -11.55
C LEU A 91 8.89 -1.19 -10.46
N PRO A 92 9.99 -1.94 -10.76
CA PRO A 92 10.83 -2.54 -9.73
C PRO A 92 11.30 -1.52 -8.69
N ILE A 93 11.47 -1.95 -7.45
CA ILE A 93 11.73 -1.05 -6.31
C ILE A 93 12.97 -0.18 -6.53
N SER A 94 14.05 -0.76 -7.07
CA SER A 94 15.31 -0.06 -7.32
C SER A 94 15.19 1.12 -8.31
N MET A 95 14.16 1.15 -9.14
CA MET A 95 13.92 2.23 -10.09
C MET A 95 13.03 3.35 -9.53
N ARG A 96 12.34 3.12 -8.42
CA ARG A 96 11.28 4.03 -7.95
C ARG A 96 11.79 5.36 -7.48
N GLU A 97 12.98 5.43 -6.83
CA GLU A 97 13.57 6.71 -6.41
C GLU A 97 13.72 7.66 -7.59
N GLU A 98 14.36 7.21 -8.68
CA GLU A 98 14.57 8.04 -9.87
C GLU A 98 13.24 8.59 -10.41
N TRP A 99 12.25 7.70 -10.59
CA TRP A 99 11.00 8.07 -11.23
C TRP A 99 10.07 8.86 -10.31
N CYS A 100 10.11 8.66 -8.99
CA CYS A 100 9.44 9.54 -8.04
C CYS A 100 10.02 10.96 -8.10
N ILE A 101 11.35 11.09 -8.12
CA ILE A 101 12.03 12.38 -8.19
C ILE A 101 11.73 13.10 -9.51
N LYS A 102 11.81 12.41 -10.65
CA LYS A 102 11.47 12.97 -11.97
C LYS A 102 10.01 13.44 -12.00
N SER A 103 9.09 12.61 -11.53
CA SER A 103 7.65 12.95 -11.47
C SER A 103 7.39 14.16 -10.58
N ALA A 104 8.00 14.22 -9.40
CA ALA A 104 7.84 15.34 -8.49
C ALA A 104 8.37 16.65 -9.10
N LYS A 105 9.55 16.63 -9.72
CA LYS A 105 10.13 17.80 -10.42
C LYS A 105 9.27 18.27 -11.59
N ALA A 106 8.53 17.37 -12.23
CA ALA A 106 7.56 17.70 -13.28
C ALA A 106 6.20 18.17 -12.72
N GLY A 107 6.08 18.38 -11.39
CA GLY A 107 4.86 18.86 -10.75
C GLY A 107 3.73 17.81 -10.69
N LYS A 108 4.03 16.51 -10.82
CA LYS A 108 3.04 15.44 -10.81
C LYS A 108 2.87 14.84 -9.41
N HIS A 109 1.63 14.64 -8.97
CA HIS A 109 1.34 13.83 -7.79
C HIS A 109 1.69 12.37 -8.05
N ILE A 110 1.95 11.58 -7.00
CA ILE A 110 2.55 10.26 -7.16
C ILE A 110 1.75 9.21 -6.38
N LEU A 111 1.34 8.14 -7.08
CA LEU A 111 0.95 6.86 -6.51
C LEU A 111 2.12 5.90 -6.73
N CYS A 112 2.85 5.55 -5.69
CA CYS A 112 4.02 4.67 -5.79
C CYS A 112 3.74 3.30 -5.20
N GLU A 113 3.94 2.23 -5.96
CA GLU A 113 3.81 0.87 -5.44
C GLU A 113 4.69 0.62 -4.22
N LYS A 114 4.17 -0.21 -3.33
CA LYS A 114 4.87 -0.67 -2.12
C LYS A 114 5.98 -1.70 -2.49
N SER A 115 7.06 -1.78 -1.80
CA SER A 115 7.70 -0.78 -0.96
C SER A 115 8.26 0.32 -1.85
N SER A 116 7.98 1.56 -1.51
CA SER A 116 8.31 2.69 -2.39
C SER A 116 9.80 2.90 -2.55
N THR A 117 10.61 2.44 -1.60
CA THR A 117 12.04 2.71 -1.54
C THR A 117 12.84 1.48 -1.11
N THR A 118 14.13 1.47 -1.47
CA THR A 118 15.09 0.45 -1.03
C THR A 118 15.79 0.81 0.28
N SER A 119 15.70 2.08 0.74
CA SER A 119 16.36 2.56 1.95
C SER A 119 15.64 3.77 2.56
N TYR A 120 15.95 4.06 3.81
CA TYR A 120 15.45 5.25 4.51
C TYR A 120 15.94 6.57 3.87
N GLU A 121 17.21 6.61 3.44
CA GLU A 121 17.78 7.77 2.74
C GLU A 121 17.06 8.06 1.42
N SER A 122 16.72 7.01 0.67
CA SER A 122 15.91 7.14 -0.54
C SER A 122 14.54 7.77 -0.25
N ALA A 123 13.88 7.35 0.83
CA ALA A 123 12.61 7.93 1.25
C ALA A 123 12.75 9.43 1.59
N LYS A 124 13.75 9.80 2.40
CA LYS A 124 14.02 11.22 2.73
C LYS A 124 14.25 12.07 1.48
N LYS A 125 15.00 11.56 0.52
CA LYS A 125 15.31 12.25 -0.74
C LYS A 125 14.06 12.46 -1.58
N ILE A 126 13.22 11.43 -1.76
CA ILE A 126 11.95 11.54 -2.48
C ILE A 126 11.04 12.59 -1.82
N LEU A 127 10.83 12.47 -0.50
CA LEU A 127 9.91 13.35 0.22
C LEU A 127 10.36 14.81 0.21
N ARG A 128 11.67 15.06 0.30
CA ARG A 128 12.21 16.40 0.16
C ARG A 128 11.83 16.99 -1.20
N VAL A 129 12.05 16.26 -2.30
CA VAL A 129 11.72 16.74 -3.65
C VAL A 129 10.21 16.90 -3.85
N CYS A 130 9.38 16.02 -3.30
CA CYS A 130 7.93 16.18 -3.32
C CYS A 130 7.50 17.47 -2.62
N LYS A 131 8.06 17.76 -1.45
CA LYS A 131 7.80 18.99 -0.69
C LYS A 131 8.23 20.26 -1.44
N GLU A 132 9.44 20.25 -2.01
CA GLU A 132 9.99 21.37 -2.80
C GLU A 132 9.11 21.72 -4.02
N ASN A 133 8.42 20.72 -4.60
CA ASN A 133 7.57 20.90 -5.78
C ASN A 133 6.07 20.94 -5.45
N ASN A 134 5.67 20.96 -4.16
CA ASN A 134 4.27 20.99 -3.71
C ASN A 134 3.41 19.84 -4.25
N VAL A 135 3.98 18.66 -4.44
CA VAL A 135 3.28 17.46 -4.87
C VAL A 135 3.11 16.46 -3.74
N ARG A 136 2.05 15.66 -3.82
CA ARG A 136 1.74 14.61 -2.84
C ARG A 136 2.21 13.26 -3.36
N ILE A 137 2.61 12.40 -2.42
CA ILE A 137 2.96 11.01 -2.70
C ILE A 137 2.23 10.09 -1.73
N LEU A 138 1.65 9.00 -2.26
CA LEU A 138 1.08 7.90 -1.48
C LEU A 138 1.75 6.59 -1.84
N GLU A 139 2.29 5.88 -0.84
CA GLU A 139 2.72 4.49 -0.96
C GLU A 139 1.49 3.56 -0.95
N THR A 140 1.37 2.70 -1.98
CA THR A 140 0.12 1.97 -2.25
C THR A 140 -0.08 0.72 -1.38
N PHE A 141 -0.07 0.88 -0.07
CA PHE A 141 -0.56 -0.18 0.82
C PHE A 141 -2.10 -0.27 0.77
N ALA A 142 -2.62 -0.74 -0.37
CA ALA A 142 -4.07 -0.77 -0.63
C ALA A 142 -4.88 -1.51 0.46
N PHE A 143 -4.30 -2.53 1.11
CA PHE A 143 -4.97 -3.30 2.15
C PHE A 143 -5.55 -2.43 3.27
N ARG A 144 -4.92 -1.29 3.61
CA ARG A 144 -5.36 -0.35 4.66
C ARG A 144 -6.76 0.18 4.42
N PHE A 145 -7.17 0.26 3.15
CA PHE A 145 -8.44 0.83 2.71
C PHE A 145 -9.55 -0.20 2.58
N HIS A 146 -9.25 -1.49 2.84
CA HIS A 146 -10.28 -2.52 2.85
C HIS A 146 -11.23 -2.33 4.04
N PRO A 147 -12.56 -2.41 3.85
CA PRO A 147 -13.55 -2.18 4.91
C PRO A 147 -13.36 -3.01 6.18
N GLN A 148 -12.72 -4.19 6.09
CA GLN A 148 -12.40 -5.02 7.26
C GLN A 148 -11.64 -4.25 8.35
N HIS A 149 -10.74 -3.31 7.98
CA HIS A 149 -9.94 -2.58 8.96
C HIS A 149 -10.77 -1.57 9.75
N LYS A 150 -11.87 -1.05 9.19
CA LYS A 150 -12.83 -0.22 9.93
C LYS A 150 -13.55 -1.03 11.01
N LEU A 151 -13.97 -2.26 10.70
CA LEU A 151 -14.57 -3.16 11.69
C LEU A 151 -13.55 -3.55 12.76
N ILE A 152 -12.33 -3.92 12.36
CA ILE A 152 -11.26 -4.28 13.31
C ILE A 152 -10.99 -3.12 14.27
N LYS A 153 -10.91 -1.89 13.77
CA LYS A 153 -10.75 -0.71 14.63
C LYS A 153 -11.89 -0.58 15.63
N ASN A 154 -13.12 -0.76 15.21
CA ASN A 154 -14.29 -0.72 16.11
C ASN A 154 -14.21 -1.83 17.19
N LEU A 155 -13.84 -3.05 16.81
CA LEU A 155 -13.66 -4.16 17.76
C LEU A 155 -12.52 -3.90 18.75
N ILE A 156 -11.43 -3.28 18.29
CA ILE A 156 -10.35 -2.84 19.18
C ILE A 156 -10.85 -1.85 20.21
N ASP A 157 -11.58 -0.83 19.77
CA ASP A 157 -12.04 0.27 20.61
C ASP A 157 -13.11 -0.17 21.64
N ASN A 158 -13.87 -1.27 21.37
CA ASN A 158 -15.04 -1.64 22.20
C ASN A 158 -14.93 -3.02 22.86
N GLU A 159 -14.14 -3.96 22.33
CA GLU A 159 -14.19 -5.36 22.75
C GLU A 159 -12.86 -5.94 23.24
N LEU A 160 -11.73 -5.35 22.81
CA LEU A 160 -10.42 -5.99 22.94
C LEU A 160 -9.76 -5.73 24.30
N GLY A 161 -10.17 -4.66 24.99
CA GLY A 161 -9.44 -4.16 26.15
C GLY A 161 -8.09 -3.55 25.76
N GLU A 162 -7.09 -3.67 26.63
CA GLU A 162 -5.75 -3.18 26.33
C GLU A 162 -5.05 -4.11 25.35
N ILE A 163 -4.53 -3.57 24.23
CA ILE A 163 -3.79 -4.36 23.25
C ILE A 163 -2.40 -4.68 23.81
N ASN A 164 -2.04 -5.96 23.82
CA ASN A 164 -0.73 -6.45 24.28
C ASN A 164 0.17 -6.89 23.11
N ASN A 165 -0.37 -7.75 22.22
CA ASN A 165 0.43 -8.35 21.16
C ASN A 165 -0.25 -8.29 19.80
N PHE A 166 0.59 -8.20 18.77
CA PHE A 166 0.23 -8.34 17.37
C PHE A 166 1.05 -9.47 16.75
N TYR A 167 0.41 -10.35 15.98
CA TYR A 167 1.06 -11.44 15.25
C TYR A 167 0.72 -11.32 13.77
N GLY A 168 1.68 -10.91 12.95
CA GLY A 168 1.50 -10.71 11.52
C GLY A 168 2.27 -11.74 10.70
N ILE A 169 1.57 -12.44 9.79
CA ILE A 169 2.15 -13.50 8.97
C ILE A 169 1.79 -13.27 7.51
N PHE A 170 2.81 -13.31 6.62
CA PHE A 170 2.58 -13.32 5.20
C PHE A 170 3.60 -14.21 4.48
N GLY A 171 3.12 -15.30 3.90
CA GLY A 171 3.94 -16.23 3.15
C GLY A 171 3.16 -16.91 2.03
N PHE A 172 3.90 -17.43 1.05
CA PHE A 172 3.36 -18.17 -0.08
C PHE A 172 4.40 -19.10 -0.70
N SER A 173 3.95 -19.99 -1.59
CA SER A 173 4.83 -20.90 -2.34
C SER A 173 5.88 -20.11 -3.14
N PRO A 174 7.07 -20.69 -3.40
CA PRO A 174 8.16 -19.99 -4.06
C PRO A 174 7.72 -19.34 -5.37
N PRO A 175 8.11 -18.08 -5.64
CA PRO A 175 7.94 -17.51 -6.97
C PRO A 175 8.70 -18.28 -8.04
N ASP A 176 8.30 -18.13 -9.31
CA ASP A 176 9.08 -18.63 -10.44
C ASP A 176 10.53 -18.13 -10.36
N GLU A 177 11.50 -18.95 -10.77
CA GLU A 177 12.93 -18.63 -10.69
C GLU A 177 13.33 -17.37 -11.46
N HIS A 178 12.58 -16.99 -12.50
CA HIS A 178 12.82 -15.77 -13.28
C HIS A 178 12.08 -14.55 -12.74
N ASP A 179 11.35 -14.69 -11.61
CA ASP A 179 10.64 -13.56 -11.02
C ASP A 179 11.61 -12.51 -10.48
N ILE A 180 11.20 -11.24 -10.60
CA ILE A 180 11.98 -10.09 -10.07
C ILE A 180 12.21 -10.16 -8.57
N ARG A 181 11.40 -10.93 -7.84
CA ARG A 181 11.54 -11.17 -6.40
C ARG A 181 12.86 -11.82 -6.01
N TRP A 182 13.46 -12.58 -6.93
CA TRP A 182 14.76 -13.20 -6.77
C TRP A 182 15.92 -12.30 -7.23
N GLN A 183 15.65 -11.12 -7.79
CA GLN A 183 16.67 -10.24 -8.34
C GLN A 183 17.04 -9.13 -7.34
N LYS A 184 18.15 -9.32 -6.63
CA LYS A 184 18.67 -8.36 -5.63
C LYS A 184 18.85 -6.95 -6.22
N SER A 185 19.35 -6.84 -7.44
CA SER A 185 19.57 -5.56 -8.15
C SER A 185 18.27 -4.79 -8.44
N LEU A 186 17.14 -5.47 -8.48
CA LEU A 186 15.81 -4.86 -8.65
C LEU A 186 15.08 -4.59 -7.32
N GLY A 187 15.74 -4.85 -6.18
CA GLY A 187 15.15 -4.70 -4.86
C GLY A 187 14.32 -5.91 -4.44
N GLY A 188 14.64 -7.11 -4.99
CA GLY A 188 14.00 -8.37 -4.60
C GLY A 188 14.29 -8.73 -3.14
N GLY A 189 13.63 -9.80 -2.68
CA GLY A 189 13.68 -10.28 -1.32
C GLY A 189 12.34 -10.15 -0.58
N VAL A 190 12.14 -11.04 0.38
CA VAL A 190 10.87 -11.15 1.11
C VAL A 190 10.57 -9.92 1.96
N LEU A 191 11.60 -9.24 2.48
CA LEU A 191 11.43 -8.03 3.29
C LEU A 191 10.67 -6.95 2.53
N ASN A 192 11.12 -6.64 1.33
CA ASN A 192 10.52 -5.61 0.49
C ASN A 192 9.18 -6.06 -0.11
N ASP A 193 9.02 -7.35 -0.41
CA ASP A 193 7.83 -7.82 -1.14
C ASP A 193 6.63 -8.06 -0.21
N VAL A 194 6.81 -8.78 0.89
CA VAL A 194 5.67 -9.20 1.74
C VAL A 194 5.81 -8.86 3.22
N THR A 195 7.01 -8.82 3.79
CA THR A 195 7.19 -8.47 5.21
C THR A 195 6.77 -7.04 5.50
N CYS A 196 6.87 -6.15 4.53
CA CYS A 196 6.41 -4.77 4.62
C CYS A 196 4.92 -4.64 5.00
N TYR A 197 4.08 -5.61 4.66
CA TYR A 197 2.63 -5.59 4.99
C TYR A 197 2.35 -5.77 6.48
N PRO A 198 2.77 -6.88 7.15
CA PRO A 198 2.55 -7.02 8.58
C PRO A 198 3.28 -5.95 9.41
N ILE A 199 4.42 -5.43 8.93
CA ILE A 199 5.09 -4.26 9.52
C ILE A 199 4.16 -3.05 9.48
N CYS A 200 3.63 -2.69 8.32
CA CYS A 200 2.68 -1.59 8.16
C CYS A 200 1.43 -1.81 9.02
N ALA A 201 0.87 -3.02 9.02
CA ALA A 201 -0.33 -3.34 9.81
C ALA A 201 -0.10 -3.17 11.32
N SER A 202 1.05 -3.58 11.86
CA SER A 202 1.34 -3.42 13.29
C SER A 202 1.38 -1.94 13.71
N ARG A 203 1.96 -1.07 12.87
CA ARG A 203 1.98 0.38 13.10
C ARG A 203 0.57 0.98 13.13
N ILE A 204 -0.29 0.55 12.20
CA ILE A 204 -1.69 0.99 12.13
C ILE A 204 -2.48 0.51 13.36
N ILE A 205 -2.34 -0.76 13.74
CA ILE A 205 -3.08 -1.37 14.86
C ILE A 205 -2.67 -0.74 16.19
N PHE A 206 -1.38 -0.54 16.42
CA PHE A 206 -0.92 0.13 17.64
C PHE A 206 -1.03 1.66 17.58
N ASN A 207 -1.35 2.21 16.40
CA ASN A 207 -1.39 3.66 16.14
C ASN A 207 -0.13 4.38 16.66
N SER A 208 1.03 3.77 16.47
CA SER A 208 2.32 4.25 16.98
C SER A 208 3.47 3.61 16.21
N GLU A 209 4.66 4.20 16.35
CA GLU A 209 5.89 3.62 15.84
C GLU A 209 6.56 2.76 16.93
N PRO A 210 7.24 1.65 16.57
CA PRO A 210 7.98 0.86 17.53
C PRO A 210 9.19 1.62 18.06
N LEU A 211 9.61 1.29 19.27
CA LEU A 211 10.81 1.84 19.91
C LEU A 211 12.08 1.12 19.43
N SER A 212 11.97 -0.20 19.21
CA SER A 212 13.11 -1.03 18.82
C SER A 212 12.66 -2.25 18.01
N VAL A 213 13.62 -2.84 17.32
CA VAL A 213 13.44 -4.05 16.53
C VAL A 213 14.59 -5.03 16.72
N LEU A 214 14.26 -6.32 16.73
CA LEU A 214 15.19 -7.43 16.54
C LEU A 214 14.73 -8.26 15.35
N ALA A 215 15.61 -8.55 14.40
CA ALA A 215 15.26 -9.26 13.17
C ALA A 215 16.21 -10.41 12.88
N TYR A 216 15.67 -11.43 12.19
CA TYR A 216 16.41 -12.58 11.70
C TYR A 216 15.93 -12.96 10.30
N PHE A 217 16.89 -13.10 9.35
CA PHE A 217 16.61 -13.47 7.96
C PHE A 217 17.28 -14.80 7.60
N GLU A 218 16.61 -15.53 6.73
CA GLU A 218 17.20 -16.64 6.00
C GLU A 218 17.36 -16.26 4.53
N TYR A 219 18.56 -16.40 4.00
CA TYR A 219 18.87 -16.07 2.61
C TYR A 219 18.80 -17.30 1.73
N ASP A 220 18.26 -17.13 0.53
CA ASP A 220 18.33 -18.14 -0.51
C ASP A 220 19.78 -18.23 -1.03
N LYS A 221 20.31 -19.46 -1.10
CA LYS A 221 21.72 -19.69 -1.49
C LYS A 221 21.97 -19.42 -2.98
N LYS A 222 20.96 -19.61 -3.83
CA LYS A 222 21.07 -19.43 -5.29
C LYS A 222 20.95 -17.96 -5.68
N PHE A 223 20.03 -17.25 -5.08
CA PHE A 223 19.67 -15.88 -5.47
C PHE A 223 20.27 -14.80 -4.58
N GLY A 224 20.72 -15.14 -3.37
CA GLY A 224 21.35 -14.20 -2.43
C GLY A 224 20.44 -13.11 -1.91
N VAL A 225 19.11 -13.31 -1.97
CA VAL A 225 18.09 -12.47 -1.35
C VAL A 225 17.50 -13.19 -0.16
N GLU A 226 16.94 -12.44 0.78
CA GLU A 226 16.22 -13.04 1.89
C GLU A 226 14.93 -13.73 1.40
N LYS A 227 14.78 -15.02 1.73
CA LYS A 227 13.58 -15.82 1.45
C LYS A 227 12.64 -15.92 2.65
N HIS A 228 13.17 -15.81 3.89
CA HIS A 228 12.40 -15.67 5.11
C HIS A 228 12.89 -14.46 5.91
N ALA A 229 11.95 -13.72 6.50
CA ALA A 229 12.22 -12.62 7.40
C ALA A 229 11.29 -12.66 8.61
N ASN A 230 11.89 -12.65 9.79
CA ASN A 230 11.20 -12.59 11.07
C ASN A 230 11.65 -11.35 11.82
N ALA A 231 10.73 -10.67 12.50
CA ALA A 231 11.06 -9.51 13.32
C ALA A 231 10.21 -9.46 14.59
N LEU A 232 10.84 -9.03 15.65
CA LEU A 232 10.21 -8.67 16.93
C LEU A 232 10.29 -7.15 17.07
N LEU A 233 9.12 -6.49 17.11
CA LEU A 233 9.00 -5.05 17.26
C LEU A 233 8.51 -4.74 18.66
N LYS A 234 9.22 -3.90 19.40
CA LYS A 234 8.83 -3.44 20.73
C LYS A 234 8.26 -2.02 20.64
N TYR A 235 7.04 -1.85 21.12
CA TYR A 235 6.34 -0.58 21.22
C TYR A 235 6.35 -0.04 22.66
N SER A 236 5.82 1.15 22.86
CA SER A 236 5.57 1.69 24.19
C SER A 236 4.55 0.83 24.96
N ASN A 237 4.49 0.99 26.28
CA ASN A 237 3.56 0.27 27.16
C ASN A 237 3.64 -1.26 27.03
N GLN A 238 4.85 -1.81 26.85
CA GLN A 238 5.12 -3.25 26.75
C GLN A 238 4.47 -3.96 25.55
N LYS A 239 3.86 -3.23 24.61
CA LYS A 239 3.24 -3.81 23.41
C LYS A 239 4.31 -4.38 22.49
N THR A 240 3.99 -5.51 21.87
CA THR A 240 4.94 -6.25 21.04
C THR A 240 4.29 -6.76 19.75
N ALA A 241 4.99 -6.62 18.62
CA ALA A 241 4.58 -7.24 17.36
C ALA A 241 5.57 -8.33 16.93
N PHE A 242 5.02 -9.50 16.59
CA PHE A 242 5.74 -10.64 16.03
C PHE A 242 5.42 -10.72 14.55
N ILE A 243 6.44 -10.62 13.72
CA ILE A 243 6.32 -10.61 12.26
C ILE A 243 7.02 -11.84 11.71
N SER A 244 6.34 -12.58 10.84
CA SER A 244 6.95 -13.69 10.10
C SER A 244 6.50 -13.68 8.66
N SER A 245 7.44 -13.77 7.74
CA SER A 245 7.15 -13.75 6.30
C SER A 245 8.12 -14.64 5.54
N GLY A 246 7.66 -15.22 4.43
CA GLY A 246 8.52 -16.09 3.66
C GLY A 246 7.99 -16.43 2.27
N TYR A 247 8.94 -16.67 1.38
CA TYR A 247 8.77 -17.50 0.20
C TYR A 247 8.97 -18.96 0.64
N ASP A 248 8.52 -19.93 -0.14
CA ASP A 248 8.62 -21.35 0.20
C ASP A 248 7.80 -21.74 1.45
N ASN A 249 6.65 -21.11 1.61
CA ASN A 249 5.72 -21.37 2.71
C ASN A 249 4.33 -21.74 2.19
N TYR A 250 3.55 -22.46 3.02
CA TYR A 250 2.12 -22.55 2.80
C TYR A 250 1.50 -21.16 2.86
N TYR A 251 0.56 -20.86 1.93
CA TYR A 251 -0.04 -19.54 1.82
C TYR A 251 -0.72 -19.10 3.11
N GLN A 252 -0.28 -17.98 3.64
CA GLN A 252 -0.91 -17.23 4.72
C GLN A 252 -0.82 -15.73 4.44
N SER A 253 -1.89 -14.99 4.74
CA SER A 253 -1.95 -13.54 4.62
C SER A 253 -2.85 -13.02 5.73
N LYS A 254 -2.39 -13.09 6.98
CA LYS A 254 -3.23 -12.88 8.16
C LYS A 254 -2.50 -12.17 9.29
N TYR A 255 -3.29 -11.63 10.22
CA TYR A 255 -2.78 -11.24 11.54
C TYR A 255 -3.78 -11.57 12.64
N SER A 256 -3.29 -11.58 13.86
CA SER A 256 -4.10 -11.59 15.08
C SER A 256 -3.61 -10.55 16.07
N ILE A 257 -4.55 -10.06 16.90
CA ILE A 257 -4.32 -9.04 17.92
C ILE A 257 -4.80 -9.62 19.24
N TRP A 258 -3.94 -9.63 20.26
CA TRP A 258 -4.31 -10.02 21.60
C TRP A 258 -4.49 -8.79 22.47
N GLY A 259 -5.66 -8.69 23.06
CA GLY A 259 -5.98 -7.74 24.11
C GLY A 259 -6.13 -8.44 25.46
N SER A 260 -6.43 -7.65 26.49
CA SER A 260 -6.70 -8.16 27.85
C SER A 260 -8.01 -8.95 27.92
N ASP A 261 -9.02 -8.59 27.12
CA ASP A 261 -10.38 -9.11 27.25
C ASP A 261 -10.81 -9.99 26.09
N ALA A 262 -10.12 -9.91 24.93
CA ALA A 262 -10.45 -10.66 23.75
C ALA A 262 -9.24 -10.80 22.80
N LYS A 263 -9.43 -11.61 21.74
CA LYS A 263 -8.51 -11.75 20.63
C LYS A 263 -9.26 -11.51 19.32
N ILE A 264 -8.67 -10.75 18.40
CA ILE A 264 -9.16 -10.61 17.03
C ILE A 264 -8.22 -11.38 16.10
N SER A 265 -8.77 -12.11 15.11
CA SER A 265 -7.97 -12.71 14.05
C SER A 265 -8.60 -12.53 12.68
N THR A 266 -7.77 -12.48 11.64
CA THR A 266 -8.18 -12.33 10.25
C THR A 266 -7.81 -13.58 9.46
N LYS A 267 -8.56 -13.88 8.40
CA LYS A 267 -8.27 -14.98 7.49
C LYS A 267 -7.47 -14.53 6.27
N ARG A 268 -7.78 -13.32 5.76
CA ARG A 268 -7.04 -12.61 4.70
C ARG A 268 -6.93 -11.14 5.04
N ALA A 269 -5.73 -10.69 5.40
CA ALA A 269 -5.51 -9.32 5.88
C ALA A 269 -4.95 -8.38 4.80
N TYR A 270 -3.99 -8.84 3.98
CA TYR A 270 -3.17 -7.98 3.14
C TYR A 270 -3.53 -8.08 1.65
N SER A 271 -3.75 -9.29 1.16
CA SER A 271 -4.06 -9.56 -0.26
C SER A 271 -5.45 -10.16 -0.38
N VAL A 272 -6.46 -9.30 -0.20
CA VAL A 272 -7.86 -9.68 -0.33
C VAL A 272 -8.27 -9.55 -1.79
N PRO A 273 -8.72 -10.63 -2.48
CA PRO A 273 -9.29 -10.52 -3.82
C PRO A 273 -10.55 -9.64 -3.81
N GLN A 274 -10.82 -8.95 -4.91
CA GLN A 274 -11.95 -8.03 -5.04
C GLN A 274 -13.32 -8.71 -4.89
N ASP A 275 -13.40 -9.99 -5.22
CA ASP A 275 -14.60 -10.84 -5.16
C ASP A 275 -14.66 -11.72 -3.91
N TYR A 276 -13.76 -11.52 -2.94
CA TYR A 276 -13.63 -12.36 -1.76
C TYR A 276 -14.34 -11.77 -0.54
N ASN A 277 -15.17 -12.57 0.11
CA ASN A 277 -15.74 -12.25 1.42
C ASN A 277 -14.66 -12.43 2.51
N ALA A 278 -14.19 -11.33 3.08
CA ALA A 278 -13.23 -11.39 4.18
C ALA A 278 -13.91 -11.76 5.50
N SER A 279 -13.25 -12.59 6.31
CA SER A 279 -13.75 -13.00 7.64
C SER A 279 -12.85 -12.45 8.74
N ILE A 280 -13.49 -11.89 9.77
CA ILE A 280 -12.88 -11.46 11.02
C ILE A 280 -13.48 -12.29 12.14
N PHE A 281 -12.64 -12.77 13.03
CA PHE A 281 -13.02 -13.59 14.18
C PHE A 281 -12.71 -12.85 15.48
N LEU A 282 -13.73 -12.60 16.27
CA LEU A 282 -13.60 -12.14 17.65
C LEU A 282 -13.71 -13.35 18.58
N HIS A 283 -12.65 -13.59 19.36
CA HIS A 283 -12.60 -14.65 20.37
C HIS A 283 -12.76 -13.99 21.75
N LYS A 284 -13.87 -14.27 22.43
CA LYS A 284 -14.20 -13.70 23.75
C LYS A 284 -15.08 -14.67 24.54
N ASN A 285 -14.79 -14.87 25.83
CA ASN A 285 -15.57 -15.72 26.74
C ASN A 285 -15.80 -17.16 26.19
N ASP A 286 -14.74 -17.80 25.66
CA ASP A 286 -14.76 -19.12 25.02
C ASP A 286 -15.64 -19.22 23.76
N GLU A 287 -16.18 -18.12 23.27
CA GLU A 287 -16.92 -18.03 22.03
C GLU A 287 -16.07 -17.46 20.89
N ILE A 288 -16.42 -17.84 19.66
CA ILE A 288 -15.84 -17.28 18.43
C ILE A 288 -16.96 -16.69 17.60
N ILE A 289 -16.95 -15.38 17.46
CA ILE A 289 -17.90 -14.63 16.64
C ILE A 289 -17.24 -14.33 15.31
N GLU A 290 -17.73 -14.94 14.23
CA GLU A 290 -17.29 -14.64 12.87
C GLU A 290 -18.15 -13.51 12.27
N THR A 291 -17.50 -12.49 11.74
CA THR A 291 -18.14 -11.44 10.95
C THR A 291 -17.58 -11.44 9.54
N THR A 292 -18.47 -11.55 8.57
CA THR A 292 -18.14 -11.53 7.14
C THR A 292 -18.23 -10.09 6.60
N ILE A 293 -17.21 -9.68 5.88
CA ILE A 293 -17.14 -8.40 5.15
C ILE A 293 -17.36 -8.68 3.67
N LEU A 294 -18.29 -7.96 3.07
CA LEU A 294 -18.57 -8.07 1.64
C LEU A 294 -17.35 -7.70 0.79
N PRO A 295 -17.29 -8.21 -0.44
CA PRO A 295 -16.22 -7.89 -1.38
C PRO A 295 -16.03 -6.39 -1.56
N ALA A 296 -14.78 -5.96 -1.67
CA ALA A 296 -14.45 -4.54 -1.86
C ALA A 296 -13.19 -4.36 -2.69
N ASP A 297 -13.19 -3.37 -3.56
CA ASP A 297 -12.00 -2.94 -4.27
C ASP A 297 -11.15 -2.00 -3.41
N GLN A 298 -10.30 -2.58 -2.58
CA GLN A 298 -9.40 -1.83 -1.70
C GLN A 298 -8.43 -0.92 -2.47
N PHE A 299 -8.04 -1.30 -3.69
CA PHE A 299 -7.16 -0.50 -4.53
C PHE A 299 -7.91 0.71 -5.10
N GLY A 300 -9.13 0.50 -5.59
CA GLY A 300 -9.99 1.57 -6.06
C GLY A 300 -10.32 2.58 -4.97
N ILE A 301 -10.71 2.11 -3.78
CA ILE A 301 -10.97 2.98 -2.62
C ILE A 301 -9.74 3.85 -2.29
N MET A 302 -8.54 3.27 -2.29
CA MET A 302 -7.29 3.99 -2.08
C MET A 302 -7.08 5.10 -3.12
N CYS A 303 -7.24 4.77 -4.41
CA CYS A 303 -7.07 5.73 -5.49
C CYS A 303 -8.09 6.86 -5.43
N ASP A 304 -9.36 6.56 -5.14
CA ASP A 304 -10.43 7.55 -4.97
C ASP A 304 -10.13 8.51 -3.81
N ILE A 305 -9.66 7.98 -2.69
CA ILE A 305 -9.24 8.80 -1.54
C ILE A 305 -8.10 9.73 -1.95
N PHE A 306 -7.06 9.21 -2.63
CA PHE A 306 -5.95 10.04 -3.10
C PHE A 306 -6.42 11.14 -4.04
N CYS A 307 -7.23 10.83 -5.06
CA CYS A 307 -7.80 11.81 -5.97
C CYS A 307 -8.62 12.90 -5.25
N ASN A 308 -9.38 12.52 -4.24
CA ASN A 308 -10.17 13.47 -3.46
C ASN A 308 -9.30 14.35 -2.53
N VAL A 309 -8.21 13.81 -1.98
CA VAL A 309 -7.24 14.59 -1.18
C VAL A 309 -6.51 15.62 -2.03
N ILE A 310 -5.94 15.23 -3.18
CA ILE A 310 -5.21 16.17 -4.04
C ILE A 310 -6.10 17.26 -4.64
N THR A 311 -7.38 16.95 -4.88
CA THR A 311 -8.39 17.94 -5.32
C THR A 311 -9.03 18.70 -4.15
N LYS A 312 -8.54 18.53 -2.92
CA LYS A 312 -9.02 19.20 -1.68
C LYS A 312 -10.51 18.99 -1.39
N LYS A 313 -11.10 17.89 -1.84
CA LYS A 313 -12.50 17.53 -1.54
C LYS A 313 -12.67 16.91 -0.16
N ILE A 314 -11.63 16.21 0.31
CA ILE A 314 -11.58 15.65 1.66
C ILE A 314 -10.25 16.02 2.32
N THR A 315 -10.23 16.00 3.64
CA THR A 315 -8.99 16.06 4.41
C THR A 315 -8.23 14.75 4.29
N ASN A 316 -6.91 14.83 4.40
CA ASN A 316 -6.04 13.65 4.38
C ASN A 316 -6.39 12.72 5.56
N PRO A 317 -6.74 11.44 5.36
CA PRO A 317 -7.10 10.53 6.44
C PRO A 317 -5.93 10.20 7.37
N PHE A 318 -4.71 10.35 6.89
CA PHE A 318 -3.45 10.27 7.63
C PHE A 318 -2.36 10.97 6.81
N ASP A 319 -1.25 11.32 7.44
CA ASP A 319 -0.12 11.93 6.74
C ASP A 319 0.59 10.90 5.85
N PHE A 320 0.32 10.96 4.53
CA PHE A 320 0.84 10.00 3.54
C PHE A 320 2.37 10.00 3.50
N GLU A 321 2.95 11.19 3.53
CA GLU A 321 4.38 11.40 3.41
C GLU A 321 5.11 10.94 4.68
N GLN A 322 4.59 11.30 5.84
CA GLN A 322 5.17 10.87 7.12
C GLN A 322 5.02 9.35 7.33
N ASP A 323 3.91 8.77 6.88
CA ASP A 323 3.70 7.32 6.94
C ASP A 323 4.71 6.55 6.08
N LEU A 324 4.97 7.01 4.84
CA LEU A 324 6.01 6.46 3.97
C LEU A 324 7.39 6.56 4.63
N LEU A 325 7.72 7.71 5.21
CA LEU A 325 9.00 7.93 5.88
C LEU A 325 9.19 6.97 7.08
N ASN A 326 8.15 6.83 7.89
CA ASN A 326 8.17 5.95 9.06
C ASN A 326 8.27 4.47 8.65
N GLN A 327 7.55 4.06 7.61
CA GLN A 327 7.66 2.72 7.04
C GLN A 327 9.09 2.43 6.57
N ALA A 328 9.67 3.34 5.81
CA ALA A 328 11.04 3.20 5.31
C ALA A 328 12.06 3.15 6.45
N ARG A 329 11.90 3.99 7.49
CA ARG A 329 12.76 3.98 8.68
C ARG A 329 12.73 2.64 9.41
N LEU A 330 11.53 2.10 9.63
CA LEU A 330 11.38 0.80 10.30
C LEU A 330 11.96 -0.34 9.46
N MET A 331 11.72 -0.34 8.14
CA MET A 331 12.32 -1.31 7.22
C MET A 331 13.86 -1.26 7.25
N GLU A 332 14.45 -0.07 7.33
CA GLU A 332 15.89 0.10 7.46
C GLU A 332 16.42 -0.40 8.81
N SER A 333 15.73 -0.07 9.91
CA SER A 333 16.07 -0.59 11.25
C SER A 333 16.07 -2.12 11.29
N ILE A 334 15.15 -2.76 10.58
CA ILE A 334 15.08 -4.22 10.43
C ILE A 334 16.30 -4.76 9.68
N ARG A 335 16.73 -4.09 8.59
CA ARG A 335 17.95 -4.48 7.85
C ARG A 335 19.20 -4.38 8.72
N ILE A 336 19.36 -3.27 9.43
CA ILE A 336 20.49 -3.05 10.34
C ILE A 336 20.49 -4.10 11.44
N SER A 337 19.34 -4.37 12.05
CA SER A 337 19.21 -5.38 13.12
C SER A 337 19.67 -6.77 12.65
N GLN A 338 19.24 -7.19 11.45
CA GLN A 338 19.70 -8.45 10.87
C GLN A 338 21.19 -8.43 10.55
N GLN A 339 21.69 -7.33 9.97
CA GLN A 339 23.10 -7.21 9.55
C GLN A 339 24.06 -7.21 10.74
N GLU A 340 23.68 -6.52 11.82
CA GLU A 340 24.51 -6.35 13.01
C GLU A 340 24.18 -7.37 14.12
N ASN A 341 23.16 -8.22 13.90
CA ASN A 341 22.68 -9.23 14.84
C ASN A 341 22.44 -8.67 16.26
N ARG A 342 21.76 -7.52 16.35
CA ARG A 342 21.42 -6.83 17.59
C ARG A 342 20.05 -6.18 17.57
N VAL A 343 19.58 -5.79 18.73
CA VAL A 343 18.45 -4.86 18.85
C VAL A 343 18.86 -3.49 18.33
N VAL A 344 18.02 -2.90 17.47
CA VAL A 344 18.19 -1.54 16.92
C VAL A 344 17.07 -0.66 17.45
N LEU A 345 17.42 0.49 18.04
CA LEU A 345 16.47 1.51 18.41
C LEU A 345 16.10 2.35 17.18
N LEU A 346 14.82 2.64 16.97
CA LEU A 346 14.42 3.48 15.83
C LEU A 346 14.99 4.91 15.95
N SER A 347 15.28 5.37 17.16
CA SER A 347 15.94 6.67 17.39
C SER A 347 17.39 6.75 16.89
N GLU A 348 18.03 5.62 16.56
CA GLU A 348 19.36 5.60 15.94
C GLU A 348 19.33 6.13 14.49
N LEU A 349 18.19 6.00 13.80
CA LEU A 349 17.99 6.54 12.45
C LEU A 349 17.29 7.90 12.55
N LYS A 350 18.02 8.96 12.25
CA LYS A 350 17.55 10.36 12.26
C LYS A 350 17.13 10.84 10.88
#